data_c4ee381e3d0398ba04da7c80c83dce57
#
_entry.id   c4ee381e3d0398ba04da7c80c83dce57
#
_cell.length_a   1.000
_cell.length_b   1.000
_cell.length_c   1.000
_cell.angle_alpha   90.00
_cell.angle_beta   90.00
_cell.angle_gamma   90.00
#
_symmetry.space_group_name_H-M   'P 1'
#
loop_
_entity.id
_entity.type
_entity.pdbx_description
1 polymer ?
#
loop_
_entity_poly.entity_id
_entity_poly.type
_entity_poly.pdbx_seq_one_letter_code
_entity_poly.pdbx_strand_id
1 'polypeptide(L)'
;MQDALWNIEPEDGPASPAPRPAARAPRRYDHRGLDRCLKCEQPVEVFRTAPAEGYDAVVPGEYPSARVPEEAARHLVRGRLWPGRDSGGWSRIEHRAVCPDEAMPEDPELLAMWRALRVRRRARSERA
;
A
#
# COMPACT_ATOMS: atom_id res chain seq x y z
N MET A 1 0.21 5.06 -18.53
CA MET A 1 0.08 4.95 -18.21
C MET A 1 -0.04 4.76 -17.14
N GLN A 2 -0.32 4.70 -16.66
CA GLN A 2 -0.36 4.61 -15.74
C GLN A 2 -1.14 4.15 -15.07
N ASP A 3 -1.61 3.61 -14.77
CA ASP A 3 -2.49 3.06 -14.16
C ASP A 3 -2.17 2.44 -12.95
N ALA A 4 -1.19 2.70 -12.28
CA ALA A 4 -0.88 2.16 -11.03
C ALA A 4 -1.82 2.68 -10.02
N LEU A 5 -2.05 1.98 -8.99
CA LEU A 5 -2.99 2.40 -7.99
C LEU A 5 -2.72 3.77 -7.46
N TRP A 6 -1.51 4.11 -7.25
CA TRP A 6 -1.23 5.37 -6.67
C TRP A 6 -1.34 6.52 -7.65
N ASN A 7 -1.57 6.21 -8.89
CA ASN A 7 -1.66 7.21 -9.81
C ASN A 7 -2.96 7.39 -10.40
N ILE A 8 -3.97 6.85 -9.88
CA ILE A 8 -5.24 6.96 -10.41
C ILE A 8 -5.89 8.24 -10.39
N GLU A 9 -6.41 8.64 -11.40
CA GLU A 9 -7.11 9.82 -11.41
C GLU A 9 -8.50 9.56 -11.23
N PRO A 10 -9.15 10.21 -10.54
CA PRO A 10 -10.52 9.98 -10.24
C PRO A 10 -11.47 10.35 -11.25
N GLU A 11 -11.08 10.43 -12.34
CA GLU A 11 -11.98 10.82 -13.26
C GLU A 11 -13.10 9.99 -13.35
N ASP A 12 -13.13 8.91 -12.90
CA ASP A 12 -14.18 8.12 -12.99
C ASP A 12 -15.25 8.59 -12.40
N GLY A 13 -15.17 9.38 -11.90
CA GLY A 13 -16.18 9.80 -11.52
C GLY A 13 -16.97 9.61 -10.45
N PRO A 14 -18.12 9.74 -10.61
CA PRO A 14 -19.00 9.81 -9.53
C PRO A 14 -18.91 8.64 -8.69
N ALA A 15 -18.59 7.66 -9.20
CA ALA A 15 -18.65 6.55 -8.40
C ALA A 15 -17.54 6.51 -7.47
N SER A 16 -16.57 7.19 -7.71
CA SER A 16 -15.49 7.13 -6.86
C SER A 16 -15.66 7.86 -5.65
N PRO A 17 -15.24 7.41 -4.59
CA PRO A 17 -15.34 8.16 -3.37
C PRO A 17 -14.45 9.34 -3.51
N ALA A 18 -14.80 10.33 -2.96
CA ALA A 18 -14.02 11.50 -2.99
C ALA A 18 -12.76 11.19 -2.31
N PRO A 19 -11.76 11.67 -2.78
CA PRO A 19 -10.50 11.40 -2.21
C PRO A 19 -10.48 11.86 -0.82
N ARG A 20 -10.16 11.09 0.07
CA ARG A 20 -10.15 11.52 1.35
C ARG A 20 -8.91 12.19 1.45
N PRO A 21 -8.86 13.28 1.75
CA PRO A 21 -7.72 14.09 1.86
C PRO A 21 -6.75 13.40 2.66
N ALA A 22 -7.18 12.86 3.60
CA ALA A 22 -6.29 12.29 4.46
C ALA A 22 -5.63 11.19 3.82
N ALA A 23 -6.28 10.65 3.01
CA ALA A 23 -5.73 9.53 2.42
C ALA A 23 -4.59 9.99 1.72
N ARG A 24 -4.49 11.12 1.57
CA ARG A 24 -3.58 11.66 0.93
C ARG A 24 -2.54 11.39 1.63
N ALA A 25 -2.20 10.52 1.65
CA ALA A 25 -1.24 10.04 2.23
C ALA A 25 0.02 10.67 2.13
N PRO A 26 0.38 10.94 1.11
CA PRO A 26 1.70 11.40 0.96
C PRO A 26 2.22 12.32 1.96
N ARG A 27 1.47 13.25 2.31
CA ARG A 27 1.99 14.15 3.16
C ARG A 27 2.23 13.62 4.48
N ARG A 28 1.72 12.57 4.83
CA ARG A 28 1.85 12.15 6.10
C ARG A 28 3.02 11.29 6.11
N TYR A 29 3.62 10.95 5.10
CA TYR A 29 4.65 10.06 5.09
C TYR A 29 5.94 10.70 4.89
N ASP A 30 6.31 11.47 5.79
CA ASP A 30 7.56 11.99 5.69
C ASP A 30 8.33 10.83 6.23
N HIS A 31 9.25 10.28 5.60
CA HIS A 31 9.89 9.08 5.90
C HIS A 31 10.48 8.96 7.27
N ARG A 32 10.57 10.03 7.97
CA ARG A 32 11.16 9.93 9.27
C ARG A 32 10.27 9.21 10.25
N GLY A 33 9.01 9.16 9.99
CA GLY A 33 8.11 8.50 10.87
C GLY A 33 7.76 7.12 10.48
N LEU A 34 8.40 6.56 9.48
CA LEU A 34 8.03 5.24 9.01
C LEU A 34 9.10 4.23 9.28
N ASP A 35 8.70 2.99 9.41
CA ASP A 35 9.64 1.91 9.51
C ASP A 35 10.09 1.52 8.11
N ARG A 36 11.01 0.61 8.01
CA ARG A 36 11.47 0.14 6.72
C ARG A 36 11.41 -1.37 6.66
N CYS A 37 11.11 -1.87 5.50
CA CYS A 37 11.08 -3.32 5.29
C CYS A 37 12.49 -3.85 5.46
N LEU A 38 12.64 -4.92 6.18
CA LEU A 38 13.96 -5.47 6.43
C LEU A 38 14.59 -6.05 5.18
N LYS A 39 13.81 -6.40 4.19
CA LYS A 39 14.36 -6.95 2.98
C LYS A 39 14.64 -5.90 1.93
N CYS A 40 13.70 -5.07 1.62
CA CYS A 40 13.87 -4.14 0.51
C CYS A 40 14.15 -2.71 0.93
N GLU A 41 14.03 -2.44 2.23
CA GLU A 41 14.30 -1.12 2.78
C GLU A 41 13.36 -0.02 2.32
N GLN A 42 12.27 -0.36 1.69
CA GLN A 42 11.27 0.65 1.36
C GLN A 42 10.50 1.03 2.61
N PRO A 43 10.01 2.25 2.67
CA PRO A 43 9.25 2.65 3.85
C PRO A 43 7.95 1.90 3.95
N VAL A 44 7.56 1.55 5.15
CA VAL A 44 6.31 0.86 5.43
C VAL A 44 5.68 1.42 6.69
N GLU A 45 4.39 1.22 6.85
CA GLU A 45 3.73 1.55 8.09
C GLU A 45 3.44 0.24 8.79
N VAL A 46 3.70 0.16 10.08
CA VAL A 46 3.50 -1.08 10.82
C VAL A 46 2.37 -0.88 11.81
N PHE A 47 1.43 -1.80 11.84
CA PHE A 47 0.30 -1.72 12.75
C PHE A 47 0.12 -3.05 13.46
N ARG A 48 -0.49 -2.99 14.63
CA ARG A 48 -0.87 -4.22 15.31
C ARG A 48 -2.02 -4.83 14.56
N THR A 49 -2.13 -6.14 14.58
CA THR A 49 -3.14 -6.83 13.79
C THR A 49 -4.27 -7.37 14.66
N ALA A 50 -5.36 -7.72 14.01
CA ALA A 50 -6.50 -8.37 14.61
C ALA A 50 -7.10 -9.25 13.54
N PRO A 51 -7.80 -10.29 13.88
CA PRO A 51 -8.07 -10.76 15.22
C PRO A 51 -6.85 -11.45 15.84
N ALA A 52 -5.92 -11.91 15.03
CA ALA A 52 -4.74 -12.54 15.59
C ALA A 52 -3.75 -11.48 15.98
N GLU A 53 -3.17 -11.62 17.15
CA GLU A 53 -2.22 -10.64 17.63
C GLU A 53 -0.94 -10.72 16.86
N GLY A 54 -0.36 -9.59 16.60
CA GLY A 54 0.90 -9.52 15.88
C GLY A 54 1.06 -8.15 15.27
N TYR A 55 1.97 -8.04 14.34
CA TYR A 55 2.22 -6.80 13.64
C TYR A 55 2.33 -7.10 12.16
N ASP A 56 1.93 -6.15 11.35
CA ASP A 56 2.04 -6.32 9.92
C ASP A 56 2.43 -4.99 9.30
N ALA A 57 3.14 -5.05 8.20
CA ALA A 57 3.61 -3.87 7.50
C ALA A 57 2.79 -3.67 6.25
N VAL A 58 2.38 -2.45 6.01
CA VAL A 58 1.60 -2.15 4.81
C VAL A 58 2.30 -1.04 4.03
N VAL A 59 2.00 -0.95 2.77
CA VAL A 59 2.47 0.13 1.93
C VAL A 59 1.89 1.41 2.48
N PRO A 60 2.65 2.48 2.63
CA PRO A 60 2.09 3.70 3.17
C PRO A 60 0.97 4.22 2.30
N GLY A 61 -0.11 4.64 2.92
CA GLY A 61 -1.21 5.22 2.20
C GLY A 61 -2.42 4.32 2.11
N GLU A 62 -3.49 4.86 1.57
CA GLU A 62 -4.71 4.12 1.36
C GLU A 62 -5.00 4.08 -0.11
N TYR A 63 -5.62 3.01 -0.56
CA TYR A 63 -5.89 2.80 -1.97
C TYR A 63 -7.34 2.40 -2.18
N PRO A 64 -7.89 2.66 -3.35
CA PRO A 64 -9.30 2.31 -3.58
C PRO A 64 -9.53 0.82 -3.40
N SER A 65 -10.45 0.47 -2.54
CA SER A 65 -10.68 -0.93 -2.23
C SER A 65 -10.99 -1.76 -3.46
N ALA A 66 -11.68 -1.17 -4.41
CA ALA A 66 -12.06 -1.91 -5.60
C ALA A 66 -10.86 -2.36 -6.43
N ARG A 67 -9.72 -1.73 -6.22
CA ARG A 67 -8.56 -2.10 -6.98
C ARG A 67 -7.58 -2.95 -6.23
N VAL A 68 -7.86 -3.25 -5.01
CA VAL A 68 -6.94 -4.05 -4.20
C VAL A 68 -7.48 -5.46 -4.08
N PRO A 69 -6.72 -6.47 -4.47
CA PRO A 69 -7.19 -7.84 -4.32
C PRO A 69 -7.44 -8.17 -2.86
N GLU A 70 -8.49 -8.90 -2.63
CA GLU A 70 -8.91 -9.18 -1.26
C GLU A 70 -7.79 -9.78 -0.42
N GLU A 71 -7.04 -10.67 -0.97
CA GLU A 71 -6.03 -11.34 -0.18
C GLU A 71 -4.87 -10.42 0.20
N ALA A 72 -4.67 -9.33 -0.51
CA ALA A 72 -3.62 -8.38 -0.17
C ALA A 72 -4.18 -7.19 0.57
N ALA A 73 -5.48 -7.08 0.70
CA ALA A 73 -6.10 -5.92 1.30
C ALA A 73 -6.15 -6.01 2.80
N ARG A 74 -6.03 -4.88 3.45
CA ARG A 74 -6.16 -4.79 4.89
C ARG A 74 -6.91 -3.51 5.18
N HIS A 75 -7.49 -3.41 6.34
CA HIS A 75 -8.15 -2.16 6.73
C HIS A 75 -8.00 -1.94 8.22
N LEU A 76 -8.00 -0.69 8.62
CA LEU A 76 -7.81 -0.35 10.02
C LEU A 76 -9.13 -0.14 10.72
N VAL A 77 -9.25 -0.72 11.89
CA VAL A 77 -10.40 -0.48 12.76
C VAL A 77 -9.83 -0.22 14.14
N ARG A 78 -10.03 0.98 14.60
CA ARG A 78 -9.53 1.35 15.92
C ARG A 78 -8.06 1.08 16.09
N GLY A 79 -7.30 1.38 15.07
CA GLY A 79 -5.87 1.26 15.16
C GLY A 79 -5.30 -0.11 14.92
N ARG A 80 -6.16 -1.09 14.67
CA ARG A 80 -5.65 -2.41 14.37
C ARG A 80 -5.96 -2.78 12.95
N LEU A 81 -5.07 -3.55 12.35
CA LEU A 81 -5.18 -3.91 10.96
C LEU A 81 -5.89 -5.24 10.84
N TRP A 82 -6.98 -5.25 10.11
CA TRP A 82 -7.79 -6.45 9.90
C TRP A 82 -7.63 -6.91 8.46
N PRO A 83 -7.77 -8.21 8.20
CA PRO A 83 -7.66 -8.69 6.83
C PRO A 83 -8.87 -8.28 6.00
N GLY A 84 -8.65 -8.13 4.74
CA GLY A 84 -9.72 -7.87 3.80
C GLY A 84 -9.91 -6.40 3.49
N ARG A 85 -10.77 -6.16 2.52
CA ARG A 85 -11.05 -4.82 2.08
C ARG A 85 -11.96 -4.10 3.05
N ASP A 86 -11.82 -2.78 3.08
CA ASP A 86 -12.71 -1.96 3.85
C ASP A 86 -13.91 -1.66 2.99
N SER A 87 -15.09 -1.86 3.52
CA SER A 87 -16.31 -1.57 2.77
C SER A 87 -16.47 -0.08 2.54
N GLY A 88 -15.70 0.74 3.19
CA GLY A 88 -15.81 2.16 2.99
C GLY A 88 -15.10 2.71 1.77
N GLY A 89 -14.53 1.87 0.99
CA GLY A 89 -13.95 2.33 -0.25
C GLY A 89 -12.45 2.47 -0.29
N TRP A 90 -11.79 2.46 0.85
CA TRP A 90 -10.34 2.62 0.90
C TRP A 90 -9.71 1.54 1.75
N SER A 91 -8.62 0.99 1.28
CA SER A 91 -7.96 -0.11 1.96
C SER A 91 -6.46 0.08 1.95
N ARG A 92 -5.78 -0.69 2.77
CA ARG A 92 -4.34 -0.70 2.80
C ARG A 92 -3.85 -1.94 2.05
N ILE A 93 -2.62 -1.91 1.60
CA ILE A 93 -2.05 -3.04 0.88
C ILE A 93 -0.92 -3.62 1.71
N GLU A 94 -0.98 -4.92 1.96
CA GLU A 94 0.06 -5.57 2.71
C GLU A 94 1.38 -5.45 1.96
N HIS A 95 2.41 -4.97 2.59
CA HIS A 95 3.66 -4.71 1.88
C HIS A 95 4.23 -5.98 1.27
N ARG A 96 4.07 -7.11 1.95
CA ARG A 96 4.64 -8.35 1.47
C ARG A 96 4.12 -8.72 0.08
N ALA A 97 2.93 -8.27 -0.26
CA ALA A 97 2.35 -8.58 -1.55
C ALA A 97 3.05 -7.84 -2.69
N VAL A 98 3.76 -6.77 -2.38
CA VAL A 98 4.44 -5.98 -3.42
C VAL A 98 5.91 -5.74 -3.12
N CYS A 99 6.45 -6.40 -2.14
CA CYS A 99 7.85 -6.21 -1.78
C CYS A 99 8.72 -6.67 -2.96
N PRO A 100 9.60 -5.82 -3.44
CA PRO A 100 10.42 -6.20 -4.61
C PRO A 100 11.37 -7.36 -4.35
N ASP A 101 11.57 -7.71 -3.08
CA ASP A 101 12.40 -8.86 -2.77
C ASP A 101 11.56 -10.10 -2.55
N GLU A 102 10.28 -10.04 -2.80
CA GLU A 102 9.43 -11.20 -2.73
C GLU A 102 9.01 -11.57 -4.15
N ALA A 103 8.28 -12.65 -4.27
CA ALA A 103 7.87 -13.11 -5.59
C ALA A 103 7.00 -12.09 -6.28
N MET A 104 7.12 -12.03 -7.58
CA MET A 104 6.36 -11.10 -8.37
C MET A 104 4.88 -11.45 -8.30
N PRO A 105 4.04 -10.48 -8.00
CA PRO A 105 2.61 -10.77 -7.90
C PRO A 105 1.99 -10.95 -9.27
N GLU A 106 0.88 -11.67 -9.30
CA GLU A 106 0.21 -11.87 -10.57
C GLU A 106 -0.84 -10.83 -10.85
N ASP A 107 -1.40 -10.22 -9.85
CA ASP A 107 -2.41 -9.22 -10.05
C ASP A 107 -1.83 -8.00 -10.76
N PRO A 108 -2.45 -7.49 -11.80
CA PRO A 108 -1.86 -6.39 -12.56
C PRO A 108 -1.60 -5.12 -11.76
N GLU A 109 -2.51 -4.81 -10.83
CA GLU A 109 -2.30 -3.60 -10.04
C GLU A 109 -1.14 -3.78 -9.07
N LEU A 110 -1.07 -4.92 -8.43
CA LEU A 110 0.02 -5.17 -7.52
C LEU A 110 1.33 -5.30 -8.27
N LEU A 111 1.29 -5.85 -9.47
CA LEU A 111 2.49 -5.99 -10.27
C LEU A 111 3.06 -4.62 -10.62
N ALA A 112 2.19 -3.68 -10.96
CA ALA A 112 2.66 -2.34 -11.29
C ALA A 112 3.34 -1.71 -10.08
N MET A 113 2.79 -1.91 -8.89
CA MET A 113 3.38 -1.37 -7.69
C MET A 113 4.71 -2.06 -7.39
N TRP A 114 4.76 -3.38 -7.57
CA TRP A 114 5.97 -4.15 -7.34
C TRP A 114 7.09 -3.64 -8.24
N ARG A 115 6.77 -3.37 -9.50
CA ARG A 115 7.78 -2.86 -10.42
C ARG A 115 8.26 -1.48 -10.04
N ALA A 116 7.35 -0.63 -9.59
CA ALA A 116 7.74 0.71 -9.18
C ALA A 116 8.66 0.67 -7.97
N LEU A 117 8.36 -0.19 -7.02
CA LEU A 117 9.19 -0.31 -5.84
C LEU A 117 10.56 -0.89 -6.20
N ARG A 118 10.59 -1.78 -7.17
CA ARG A 118 11.84 -2.36 -7.58
C ARG A 118 12.74 -1.31 -8.24
N VAL A 119 12.15 -0.41 -9.00
CA VAL A 119 12.91 0.65 -9.60
C VAL A 119 13.48 1.58 -8.53
N ARG A 120 12.69 1.90 -7.52
CA ARG A 120 13.17 2.75 -6.45
C ARG A 120 14.29 2.08 -5.67
N ARG A 121 14.18 0.79 -5.44
CA ARG A 121 15.17 0.08 -4.71
C ARG A 121 16.48 0.10 -5.48
N ARG A 122 16.41 -0.08 -6.79
CA ARG A 122 17.58 -0.08 -7.61
C ARG A 122 18.24 1.29 -7.61
N ALA A 123 17.46 2.34 -7.72
CA ALA A 123 18.00 3.68 -7.72
C ALA A 123 18.69 4.00 -6.41
N ARG A 124 18.11 3.51 -5.31
CA ARG A 124 18.72 3.76 -4.04
C ARG A 124 20.04 3.01 -3.91
N SER A 125 20.12 1.81 -4.40
CA SER A 125 21.33 1.06 -4.37
C SER A 125 22.43 1.73 -5.16
N GLU A 126 22.06 2.27 -6.28
CA GLU A 126 23.04 2.93 -7.11
C GLU A 126 23.56 4.20 -6.49
N ARG A 127 22.78 4.81 -5.65
CA ARG A 127 23.26 6.01 -5.03
C ARG A 127 24.08 5.74 -3.78
N ALA A 128 24.07 4.57 -3.28
CA ALA A 128 24.74 4.27 -2.03
C ALA A 128 26.28 4.13 -2.20
#